data_d1488c845d7715af1e34cc952504609c
#
_entry.id   d1488c845d7715af1e34cc952504609c
#
_cell.length_a   1.000
_cell.length_b   1.000
_cell.length_c   1.000
_cell.angle_alpha   90.00
_cell.angle_beta   90.00
_cell.angle_gamma   90.00
#
_symmetry.space_group_name_H-M   'P 1'
#
loop_
_entity.id
_entity.type
_entity.pdbx_description
1 polymer ?
#
loop_
_entity_poly.entity_id
_entity_poly.type
_entity_poly.pdbx_seq_one_letter_code
_entity_poly.pdbx_strand_id
1 'polypeptide(L)'
;DFLFVGPSAAQVLANMRVAAATLHEFGLVNNLAKLEGPAQSLEFLGIRIDSTLRTLSVPDRKLEAIVPKLEDLLSRRFVSVKKLRSVLGHLSHLSMVLPAARPFLRGLIDAVHYRQQESRRHRRLSGALREDLAFWLHHVRGWNGSQSWRAESDPVVLASDASTTGFGWVLEKAPKFTCDRLPSFMQPGHAVAGYWGEDLREMQSLSNNIGWGELFAPVAAARRMGPALRDSHVVFVVDNAGDVEVINRRRTTCPRMRTLLRDLCKLSLRYNFAFTAIHRPGARNILPDVLSRPSIHQHDLRVPSVCDKVTKEVIKDSIPKTSAPEPKPFAFGSFFLLDPMSKSAASIPLMFPLG
;
A
#
# COMPACT_ATOMS: atom_id res chain seq x y z
N ASP A 1 5.10 23.54 -10.29
CA ASP A 1 6.36 22.79 -10.27
C ASP A 1 6.28 21.63 -11.26
N PHE A 2 7.37 21.33 -12.00
CA PHE A 2 7.44 20.26 -12.99
C PHE A 2 8.62 19.34 -12.66
N LEU A 3 8.44 18.04 -12.82
CA LEU A 3 9.50 17.03 -12.73
C LEU A 3 9.66 16.39 -14.11
N PHE A 4 10.87 16.42 -14.66
CA PHE A 4 11.21 15.77 -15.91
C PHE A 4 12.01 14.51 -15.64
N VAL A 5 11.60 13.41 -16.27
CA VAL A 5 12.25 12.11 -16.16
C VAL A 5 12.59 11.61 -17.56
N GLY A 6 13.74 11.00 -17.72
CA GLY A 6 14.17 10.46 -19.00
C GLY A 6 15.36 9.52 -18.89
N PRO A 7 15.66 8.76 -19.93
CA PRO A 7 16.71 7.75 -19.95
C PRO A 7 18.14 8.34 -19.94
N SER A 8 18.27 9.63 -20.26
CA SER A 8 19.56 10.33 -20.29
C SER A 8 19.45 11.79 -19.90
N ALA A 9 20.55 12.36 -19.39
CA ALA A 9 20.64 13.78 -19.08
C ALA A 9 20.33 14.68 -20.31
N ALA A 10 20.77 14.28 -21.49
CA ALA A 10 20.51 15.00 -22.73
C ALA A 10 19.02 15.08 -23.04
N GLN A 11 18.29 13.97 -22.89
CA GLN A 11 16.85 13.92 -23.12
C GLN A 11 16.09 14.76 -22.08
N VAL A 12 16.48 14.69 -20.82
CA VAL A 12 15.88 15.51 -19.75
C VAL A 12 16.09 16.99 -20.04
N LEU A 13 17.30 17.41 -20.41
CA LEU A 13 17.58 18.80 -20.81
C LEU A 13 16.76 19.26 -22.01
N ALA A 14 16.60 18.41 -23.02
CA ALA A 14 15.78 18.72 -24.19
C ALA A 14 14.32 18.95 -23.76
N ASN A 15 13.76 18.07 -22.95
CA ASN A 15 12.40 18.19 -22.45
C ASN A 15 12.21 19.47 -21.59
N MET A 16 13.18 19.79 -20.73
CA MET A 16 13.16 21.02 -19.91
C MET A 16 13.17 22.29 -20.78
N ARG A 17 13.98 22.30 -21.86
CA ARG A 17 14.04 23.44 -22.79
C ARG A 17 12.71 23.63 -23.52
N VAL A 18 12.13 22.54 -24.04
CA VAL A 18 10.81 22.59 -24.71
C VAL A 18 9.75 23.12 -23.76
N ALA A 19 9.68 22.60 -22.54
CA ALA A 19 8.71 23.08 -21.55
C ALA A 19 8.93 24.56 -21.18
N ALA A 20 10.18 24.99 -21.02
CA ALA A 20 10.50 26.38 -20.72
C ALA A 20 10.08 27.34 -21.86
N ALA A 21 10.32 26.94 -23.11
CA ALA A 21 9.90 27.70 -24.28
C ALA A 21 8.37 27.80 -24.37
N THR A 22 7.67 26.67 -24.21
CA THR A 22 6.20 26.63 -24.22
C THR A 22 5.60 27.49 -23.11
N LEU A 23 6.12 27.43 -21.88
CA LEU A 23 5.65 28.29 -20.79
C LEU A 23 5.87 29.76 -21.09
N HIS A 24 7.01 30.12 -21.69
CA HIS A 24 7.30 31.48 -22.10
C HIS A 24 6.32 31.99 -23.18
N GLU A 25 5.96 31.16 -24.16
CA GLU A 25 4.95 31.49 -25.17
C GLU A 25 3.58 31.80 -24.58
N PHE A 26 3.24 31.12 -23.46
CA PHE A 26 2.03 31.41 -22.69
C PHE A 26 2.17 32.59 -21.69
N GLY A 27 3.27 33.33 -21.72
CA GLY A 27 3.52 34.44 -20.82
C GLY A 27 3.86 34.05 -19.38
N LEU A 28 4.17 32.76 -19.12
CA LEU A 28 4.55 32.27 -17.80
C LEU A 28 6.06 32.39 -17.60
N VAL A 29 6.47 33.16 -16.59
CA VAL A 29 7.89 33.39 -16.31
C VAL A 29 8.44 32.24 -15.44
N ASN A 30 9.47 31.57 -15.96
CA ASN A 30 10.19 30.54 -15.23
C ASN A 30 11.14 31.17 -14.20
N ASN A 31 11.10 30.66 -12.96
CA ASN A 31 12.09 31.02 -11.96
C ASN A 31 13.36 30.16 -12.14
N LEU A 32 14.33 30.71 -12.88
CA LEU A 32 15.58 30.01 -13.19
C LEU A 32 16.40 29.66 -11.95
N ALA A 33 16.28 30.42 -10.86
CA ALA A 33 16.97 30.13 -9.59
C ALA A 33 16.47 28.84 -8.90
N LYS A 34 15.29 28.34 -9.31
CA LYS A 34 14.71 27.09 -8.82
C LYS A 34 14.82 25.93 -9.83
N LEU A 35 15.52 26.15 -10.91
CA LEU A 35 15.74 25.11 -11.92
C LEU A 35 16.90 24.22 -11.46
N GLU A 36 16.61 22.93 -11.21
CA GLU A 36 17.58 21.94 -10.77
C GLU A 36 17.72 20.82 -11.81
N GLY A 37 18.92 20.29 -11.94
CA GLY A 37 19.20 19.11 -12.77
C GLY A 37 19.66 19.41 -14.18
N PRO A 38 19.82 18.37 -15.01
CA PRO A 38 19.51 16.96 -14.71
C PRO A 38 20.41 16.35 -13.64
N ALA A 39 19.86 15.58 -12.73
CA ALA A 39 20.58 14.92 -11.64
C ALA A 39 19.95 13.56 -11.35
N GLN A 40 20.76 12.63 -10.78
CA GLN A 40 20.28 11.31 -10.35
C GLN A 40 19.58 11.38 -8.99
N SER A 41 19.88 12.40 -8.18
CA SER A 41 19.24 12.64 -6.91
C SER A 41 18.84 14.10 -6.81
N LEU A 42 17.56 14.38 -6.51
CA LEU A 42 17.02 15.75 -6.38
C LEU A 42 15.87 15.79 -5.37
N GLU A 43 15.59 16.96 -4.84
CA GLU A 43 14.43 17.19 -3.98
C GLU A 43 13.29 17.83 -4.80
N PHE A 44 12.17 17.09 -4.93
CA PHE A 44 10.97 17.58 -5.60
C PHE A 44 9.78 17.54 -4.64
N LEU A 45 9.09 18.69 -4.50
CA LEU A 45 7.99 18.87 -3.54
C LEU A 45 8.34 18.41 -2.11
N GLY A 46 9.63 18.55 -1.74
CA GLY A 46 10.12 18.20 -0.41
C GLY A 46 10.24 16.70 -0.17
N ILE A 47 10.36 15.90 -1.21
CA ILE A 47 10.73 14.49 -1.22
C ILE A 47 12.01 14.38 -2.04
N ARG A 48 13.03 13.72 -1.51
CA ARG A 48 14.24 13.38 -2.25
C ARG A 48 13.96 12.13 -3.07
N ILE A 49 14.21 12.21 -4.36
CA ILE A 49 14.11 11.13 -5.33
C ILE A 49 15.53 10.77 -5.73
N ASP A 50 15.94 9.52 -5.54
CA ASP A 50 17.26 9.03 -5.94
C ASP A 50 17.08 7.85 -6.89
N SER A 51 17.41 8.06 -8.16
CA SER A 51 17.26 7.05 -9.22
C SER A 51 18.37 5.99 -9.19
N THR A 52 19.53 6.31 -8.63
CA THR A 52 20.65 5.37 -8.48
C THR A 52 20.36 4.36 -7.37
N LEU A 53 19.95 4.87 -6.20
CA LEU A 53 19.57 4.04 -5.06
C LEU A 53 18.16 3.46 -5.19
N ARG A 54 17.38 3.96 -6.14
CA ARG A 54 15.95 3.65 -6.31
C ARG A 54 15.18 3.87 -5.01
N THR A 55 15.35 5.07 -4.42
CA THR A 55 14.71 5.42 -3.16
C THR A 55 13.96 6.75 -3.24
N LEU A 56 12.84 6.80 -2.53
CA LEU A 56 12.19 8.04 -2.11
C LEU A 56 12.55 8.28 -0.67
N SER A 57 12.93 9.50 -0.30
CA SER A 57 13.25 9.80 1.09
C SER A 57 12.71 11.16 1.53
N VAL A 58 12.42 11.25 2.81
CA VAL A 58 12.05 12.51 3.46
C VAL A 58 13.33 13.17 3.96
N PRO A 59 13.59 14.46 3.67
CA PRO A 59 14.72 15.17 4.22
C PRO A 59 14.74 15.16 5.75
N ASP A 60 15.91 14.96 6.36
CA ASP A 60 16.10 14.81 7.82
C ASP A 60 15.49 15.97 8.60
N ARG A 61 15.63 17.21 8.10
CA ARG A 61 15.03 18.40 8.70
C ARG A 61 13.51 18.29 8.93
N LYS A 62 12.79 17.50 8.09
CA LYS A 62 11.34 17.28 8.24
C LYS A 62 11.05 16.21 9.28
N LEU A 63 11.90 15.17 9.35
CA LEU A 63 11.78 14.11 10.37
C LEU A 63 12.07 14.70 11.76
N GLU A 64 13.12 15.49 11.89
CA GLU A 64 13.48 16.17 13.13
C GLU A 64 12.40 17.15 13.59
N ALA A 65 11.78 17.87 12.66
CA ALA A 65 10.73 18.85 12.98
C ALA A 65 9.40 18.22 13.45
N ILE A 66 9.09 16.99 13.12
CA ILE A 66 7.81 16.35 13.48
C ILE A 66 7.87 15.68 14.85
N VAL A 67 9.01 15.13 15.28
CA VAL A 67 9.16 14.39 16.54
C VAL A 67 8.72 15.24 17.74
N PRO A 68 9.26 16.45 17.99
CA PRO A 68 8.82 17.26 19.15
C PRO A 68 7.35 17.67 19.08
N LYS A 69 6.79 17.81 17.88
CA LYS A 69 5.35 18.10 17.73
C LYS A 69 4.47 16.93 18.16
N LEU A 70 4.89 15.69 17.84
CA LEU A 70 4.17 14.48 18.26
C LEU A 70 4.28 14.29 19.78
N GLU A 71 5.44 14.54 20.37
CA GLU A 71 5.66 14.47 21.80
C GLU A 71 4.82 15.52 22.55
N ASP A 72 4.80 16.77 22.08
CA ASP A 72 3.94 17.84 22.64
C ASP A 72 2.46 17.47 22.58
N LEU A 73 1.99 16.84 21.48
CA LEU A 73 0.61 16.37 21.40
C LEU A 73 0.34 15.28 22.43
N LEU A 74 1.19 14.26 22.51
CA LEU A 74 1.01 13.10 23.39
C LEU A 74 1.07 13.45 24.86
N SER A 75 1.78 14.51 25.26
CA SER A 75 1.84 14.99 26.65
C SER A 75 0.55 15.67 27.10
N ARG A 76 -0.35 16.08 26.18
CA ARG A 76 -1.55 16.87 26.47
C ARG A 76 -2.81 16.02 26.50
N ARG A 77 -3.76 16.40 27.35
CA ARG A 77 -5.14 15.85 27.35
C ARG A 77 -6.02 16.55 26.32
N PHE A 78 -5.84 17.84 26.14
CA PHE A 78 -6.57 18.66 25.16
C PHE A 78 -5.58 19.39 24.25
N VAL A 79 -5.87 19.42 22.96
CA VAL A 79 -5.01 20.01 21.94
C VAL A 79 -5.83 20.91 21.04
N SER A 80 -5.25 22.05 20.63
CA SER A 80 -5.91 22.94 19.67
C SER A 80 -6.02 22.32 18.29
N VAL A 81 -7.12 22.58 17.60
CA VAL A 81 -7.34 22.12 16.22
C VAL A 81 -6.24 22.62 15.29
N LYS A 82 -5.68 23.83 15.54
CA LYS A 82 -4.55 24.38 14.78
C LYS A 82 -3.30 23.47 14.88
N LYS A 83 -2.97 22.98 16.08
CA LYS A 83 -1.84 22.03 16.28
C LYS A 83 -2.11 20.71 15.58
N LEU A 84 -3.33 20.15 15.70
CA LEU A 84 -3.72 18.93 15.02
C LEU A 84 -3.62 19.05 13.49
N ARG A 85 -4.07 20.16 12.90
CA ARG A 85 -3.94 20.43 11.46
C ARG A 85 -2.48 20.52 11.03
N SER A 86 -1.62 21.19 11.81
CA SER A 86 -0.19 21.28 11.51
C SER A 86 0.46 19.89 11.49
N VAL A 87 0.18 19.05 12.50
CA VAL A 87 0.72 17.67 12.55
C VAL A 87 0.14 16.83 11.43
N LEU A 88 -1.17 16.91 11.13
CA LEU A 88 -1.80 16.21 10.02
C LEU A 88 -1.12 16.53 8.69
N GLY A 89 -0.82 17.80 8.41
CA GLY A 89 -0.12 18.20 7.19
C GLY A 89 1.27 17.55 7.07
N HIS A 90 2.05 17.55 8.15
CA HIS A 90 3.36 16.91 8.16
C HIS A 90 3.25 15.39 7.96
N LEU A 91 2.38 14.71 8.71
CA LEU A 91 2.22 13.26 8.62
C LEU A 91 1.62 12.83 7.27
N SER A 92 0.71 13.63 6.69
CA SER A 92 0.20 13.39 5.34
C SER A 92 1.33 13.44 4.31
N HIS A 93 2.25 14.38 4.45
CA HIS A 93 3.43 14.48 3.59
C HIS A 93 4.36 13.28 3.79
N LEU A 94 4.67 12.89 5.05
CA LEU A 94 5.49 11.69 5.33
C LEU A 94 4.85 10.41 4.76
N SER A 95 3.52 10.32 4.81
CA SER A 95 2.79 9.16 4.27
C SER A 95 2.90 9.01 2.75
N MET A 96 3.44 10.01 2.07
CA MET A 96 3.78 9.91 0.65
C MET A 96 4.97 8.98 0.43
N VAL A 97 5.95 9.01 1.31
CA VAL A 97 7.11 8.11 1.28
C VAL A 97 6.83 6.82 2.06
N LEU A 98 5.97 6.86 3.07
CA LEU A 98 5.60 5.70 3.89
C LEU A 98 4.10 5.37 3.76
N PRO A 99 3.62 4.84 2.61
CA PRO A 99 2.19 4.61 2.37
C PRO A 99 1.52 3.67 3.38
N ALA A 100 2.26 2.71 3.94
CA ALA A 100 1.77 1.79 4.96
C ALA A 100 1.34 2.49 6.26
N ALA A 101 1.77 3.74 6.49
CA ALA A 101 1.34 4.51 7.65
C ALA A 101 0.03 5.30 7.44
N ARG A 102 -0.52 5.35 6.22
CA ARG A 102 -1.77 6.10 5.91
C ARG A 102 -2.98 5.72 6.77
N PRO A 103 -3.26 4.45 7.09
CA PRO A 103 -4.42 4.11 7.91
C PRO A 103 -4.39 4.73 9.31
N PHE A 104 -3.22 5.13 9.79
CA PHE A 104 -2.99 5.78 11.09
C PHE A 104 -3.14 7.32 11.05
N LEU A 105 -3.55 7.88 9.90
CA LEU A 105 -3.95 9.30 9.79
C LEU A 105 -5.44 9.49 10.05
N ARG A 106 -6.25 8.45 9.93
CA ARG A 106 -7.71 8.58 9.95
C ARG A 106 -8.24 9.19 11.25
N GLY A 107 -7.73 8.76 12.41
CA GLY A 107 -8.12 9.34 13.70
C GLY A 107 -7.81 10.82 13.80
N LEU A 108 -6.68 11.26 13.25
CA LEU A 108 -6.28 12.66 13.21
C LEU A 108 -7.16 13.48 12.25
N ILE A 109 -7.49 12.92 11.08
CA ILE A 109 -8.41 13.52 10.11
C ILE A 109 -9.79 13.72 10.76
N ASP A 110 -10.32 12.68 11.41
CA ASP A 110 -11.62 12.75 12.09
C ASP A 110 -11.60 13.81 13.19
N ALA A 111 -10.53 13.90 14.01
CA ALA A 111 -10.40 14.87 15.06
C ALA A 111 -10.34 16.32 14.55
N VAL A 112 -9.74 16.54 13.38
CA VAL A 112 -9.65 17.87 12.74
C VAL A 112 -10.98 18.28 12.11
N HIS A 113 -11.71 17.34 11.49
CA HIS A 113 -12.92 17.60 10.70
C HIS A 113 -14.24 17.29 11.44
N TYR A 114 -14.21 17.07 12.75
CA TYR A 114 -15.40 16.75 13.53
C TYR A 114 -16.37 17.94 13.62
N ARG A 115 -17.43 17.90 12.80
CA ARG A 115 -18.38 19.02 12.62
C ARG A 115 -19.21 19.37 13.85
N GLN A 116 -19.57 18.39 14.71
CA GLN A 116 -20.44 18.63 15.87
C GLN A 116 -19.84 19.54 16.95
N GLN A 117 -18.57 19.93 16.84
CA GLN A 117 -17.87 20.78 17.79
C GLN A 117 -17.10 21.92 17.11
N GLU A 118 -17.63 22.47 16.03
CA GLU A 118 -16.97 23.55 15.28
C GLU A 118 -16.64 24.78 16.14
N SER A 119 -17.44 25.07 17.17
CA SER A 119 -17.18 26.13 18.15
C SER A 119 -16.01 25.84 19.10
N ARG A 120 -15.58 24.59 19.26
CA ARG A 120 -14.51 24.24 20.19
C ARG A 120 -13.14 24.32 19.51
N ARG A 121 -12.31 25.27 19.93
CA ARG A 121 -10.93 25.44 19.47
C ARG A 121 -9.98 24.32 19.91
N HIS A 122 -10.40 23.47 20.87
CA HIS A 122 -9.61 22.36 21.43
C HIS A 122 -10.34 21.04 21.29
N ARG A 123 -9.59 19.96 21.14
CA ARG A 123 -10.09 18.55 21.10
C ARG A 123 -9.44 17.74 22.21
N ARG A 124 -10.22 16.88 22.83
CA ARG A 124 -9.69 15.83 23.72
C ARG A 124 -9.03 14.76 22.85
N LEU A 125 -7.81 14.37 23.22
CA LEU A 125 -7.17 13.22 22.60
C LEU A 125 -7.80 11.95 23.13
N SER A 126 -8.55 11.21 22.28
CA SER A 126 -9.07 9.87 22.60
C SER A 126 -7.93 8.85 22.67
N GLY A 127 -8.19 7.69 23.32
CA GLY A 127 -7.23 6.58 23.36
C GLY A 127 -6.76 6.18 21.95
N ALA A 128 -7.71 5.94 21.04
CA ALA A 128 -7.40 5.57 19.65
C ALA A 128 -6.56 6.61 18.91
N LEU A 129 -6.81 7.92 19.12
CA LEU A 129 -5.98 8.97 18.52
C LEU A 129 -4.58 8.99 19.11
N ARG A 130 -4.44 8.73 20.44
CA ARG A 130 -3.14 8.60 21.08
C ARG A 130 -2.35 7.43 20.54
N GLU A 131 -3.00 6.29 20.31
CA GLU A 131 -2.38 5.11 19.68
C GLU A 131 -1.87 5.43 18.28
N ASP A 132 -2.66 6.15 17.46
CA ASP A 132 -2.24 6.59 16.13
C ASP A 132 -1.01 7.52 16.20
N LEU A 133 -1.02 8.51 17.10
CA LEU A 133 0.12 9.41 17.28
C LEU A 133 1.35 8.71 17.84
N ALA A 134 1.18 7.75 18.76
CA ALA A 134 2.27 6.94 19.31
C ALA A 134 2.86 6.02 18.23
N PHE A 135 2.03 5.42 17.37
CA PHE A 135 2.47 4.66 16.21
C PHE A 135 3.38 5.52 15.31
N TRP A 136 2.93 6.73 14.97
CA TRP A 136 3.73 7.65 14.15
C TRP A 136 5.04 8.04 14.83
N LEU A 137 5.03 8.39 16.11
CA LEU A 137 6.22 8.74 16.86
C LEU A 137 7.25 7.60 16.88
N HIS A 138 6.78 6.36 17.14
CA HIS A 138 7.63 5.17 17.14
C HIS A 138 8.29 4.95 15.78
N HIS A 139 7.50 5.02 14.70
CA HIS A 139 8.01 4.75 13.35
C HIS A 139 8.93 5.87 12.84
N VAL A 140 8.60 7.14 13.10
CA VAL A 140 9.45 8.26 12.67
C VAL A 140 10.82 8.23 13.37
N ARG A 141 10.88 7.82 14.64
CA ARG A 141 12.14 7.68 15.37
C ARG A 141 13.03 6.54 14.88
N GLY A 142 12.42 5.42 14.50
CA GLY A 142 13.14 4.22 14.04
C GLY A 142 13.35 4.15 12.53
N TRP A 143 12.73 5.05 11.77
CA TRP A 143 12.78 5.04 10.32
C TRP A 143 13.85 6.03 9.81
N ASN A 144 14.66 5.59 8.87
CA ASN A 144 15.69 6.40 8.22
C ASN A 144 15.14 7.41 7.18
N GLY A 145 13.82 7.61 7.13
CA GLY A 145 13.18 8.52 6.18
C GLY A 145 13.14 8.03 4.74
N SER A 146 13.61 6.83 4.46
CA SER A 146 13.76 6.31 3.10
C SER A 146 12.88 5.08 2.83
N GLN A 147 12.38 4.98 1.62
CA GLN A 147 11.64 3.83 1.09
C GLN A 147 12.17 3.50 -0.30
N SER A 148 12.61 2.28 -0.49
CA SER A 148 13.00 1.81 -1.82
C SER A 148 11.76 1.56 -2.68
N TRP A 149 11.80 1.99 -3.95
CA TRP A 149 10.90 1.43 -4.94
C TRP A 149 11.59 0.22 -5.58
N ARG A 150 10.90 -0.90 -5.57
CA ARG A 150 11.43 -2.14 -6.14
C ARG A 150 10.87 -2.33 -7.54
N ALA A 151 11.70 -2.83 -8.45
CA ALA A 151 11.20 -3.36 -9.71
C ALA A 151 10.34 -4.61 -9.40
N GLU A 152 9.11 -4.62 -9.87
CA GLU A 152 8.12 -5.68 -9.60
C GLU A 152 8.36 -6.92 -10.49
N SER A 153 9.62 -7.36 -10.64
CA SER A 153 9.95 -8.41 -11.60
C SER A 153 9.43 -9.80 -11.23
N ASP A 154 9.19 -10.07 -9.94
CA ASP A 154 8.72 -11.39 -9.50
C ASP A 154 7.97 -11.30 -8.15
N PRO A 155 6.65 -10.99 -8.16
CA PRO A 155 5.88 -10.85 -6.94
C PRO A 155 5.49 -12.19 -6.32
N VAL A 156 5.24 -12.17 -5.00
CA VAL A 156 4.47 -13.22 -4.32
C VAL A 156 2.99 -12.98 -4.63
N VAL A 157 2.29 -13.98 -5.17
CA VAL A 157 0.87 -13.89 -5.52
C VAL A 157 0.05 -14.73 -4.56
N LEU A 158 -0.87 -14.09 -3.86
CA LEU A 158 -1.78 -14.68 -2.88
C LEU A 158 -3.22 -14.41 -3.32
N ALA A 159 -3.91 -15.47 -3.77
CA ALA A 159 -5.34 -15.38 -4.07
C ALA A 159 -6.16 -15.72 -2.82
N SER A 160 -7.25 -15.02 -2.59
CA SER A 160 -8.08 -15.22 -1.41
C SER A 160 -9.56 -14.95 -1.67
N ASP A 161 -10.39 -15.52 -0.82
CA ASP A 161 -11.85 -15.36 -0.83
C ASP A 161 -12.41 -15.56 0.57
N ALA A 162 -13.63 -15.08 0.80
CA ALA A 162 -14.38 -15.33 2.02
C ALA A 162 -15.86 -15.51 1.73
N SER A 163 -16.49 -16.37 2.53
CA SER A 163 -17.93 -16.63 2.51
C SER A 163 -18.54 -16.39 3.89
N THR A 164 -19.82 -16.70 4.03
CA THR A 164 -20.52 -16.67 5.33
C THR A 164 -20.05 -17.76 6.29
N THR A 165 -19.39 -18.81 5.80
CA THR A 165 -18.96 -19.99 6.60
C THR A 165 -17.48 -19.96 6.95
N GLY A 166 -16.64 -19.31 6.11
CA GLY A 166 -15.20 -19.30 6.31
C GLY A 166 -14.45 -18.43 5.33
N PHE A 167 -13.16 -18.63 5.29
CA PHE A 167 -12.25 -17.95 4.37
C PHE A 167 -11.23 -18.91 3.80
N GLY A 168 -10.69 -18.58 2.64
CA GLY A 168 -9.65 -19.37 1.99
C GLY A 168 -8.59 -18.49 1.35
N TRP A 169 -7.37 -19.00 1.25
CA TRP A 169 -6.31 -18.38 0.48
C TRP A 169 -5.36 -19.41 -0.11
N VAL A 170 -4.71 -19.05 -1.20
CA VAL A 170 -3.78 -19.89 -1.97
C VAL A 170 -2.53 -19.09 -2.29
N LEU A 171 -1.37 -19.68 -2.07
CA LEU A 171 -0.11 -19.18 -2.59
C LEU A 171 0.03 -19.63 -4.06
N GLU A 172 -0.31 -18.77 -5.00
CA GLU A 172 -0.25 -19.09 -6.43
C GLU A 172 1.17 -19.02 -6.99
N LYS A 173 1.95 -18.04 -6.51
CA LYS A 173 3.32 -17.81 -6.98
C LYS A 173 4.19 -17.23 -5.88
N ALA A 174 5.44 -17.65 -5.84
CA ALA A 174 6.46 -17.01 -5.01
C ALA A 174 7.83 -17.11 -5.69
N PRO A 175 8.67 -16.07 -5.60
CA PRO A 175 10.03 -16.14 -6.07
C PRO A 175 10.86 -17.12 -5.22
N LYS A 176 11.96 -17.66 -5.79
CA LYS A 176 12.80 -18.66 -5.12
C LYS A 176 13.23 -18.23 -3.72
N PHE A 177 13.70 -16.99 -3.55
CA PHE A 177 14.14 -16.48 -2.25
C PHE A 177 13.02 -16.46 -1.18
N THR A 178 11.75 -16.36 -1.59
CA THR A 178 10.59 -16.49 -0.70
C THR A 178 10.31 -17.95 -0.41
N CYS A 179 10.35 -18.81 -1.44
CA CYS A 179 10.20 -20.27 -1.28
C CYS A 179 11.22 -20.85 -0.31
N ASP A 180 12.47 -20.42 -0.39
CA ASP A 180 13.56 -20.88 0.50
C ASP A 180 13.33 -20.50 1.98
N ARG A 181 12.49 -19.50 2.25
CA ARG A 181 12.10 -19.07 3.61
C ARG A 181 10.83 -19.74 4.12
N LEU A 182 10.08 -20.37 3.26
CA LEU A 182 8.84 -21.05 3.61
C LEU A 182 9.12 -22.48 4.07
N PRO A 183 8.33 -23.03 5.02
CA PRO A 183 8.34 -24.46 5.31
C PRO A 183 8.10 -25.27 4.04
N SER A 184 8.67 -26.47 3.97
CA SER A 184 8.59 -27.34 2.78
C SER A 184 7.15 -27.65 2.32
N PHE A 185 6.21 -27.66 3.26
CA PHE A 185 4.79 -27.86 2.96
C PHE A 185 4.08 -26.60 2.44
N MET A 186 4.70 -25.41 2.54
CA MET A 186 4.09 -24.12 2.17
C MET A 186 4.76 -23.57 0.92
N GLN A 187 4.64 -24.27 -0.18
CA GLN A 187 5.18 -23.90 -1.48
C GLN A 187 4.05 -23.39 -2.42
N PRO A 188 4.34 -22.81 -3.59
CA PRO A 188 3.31 -22.45 -4.57
C PRO A 188 2.35 -23.63 -4.83
N GLY A 189 1.05 -23.34 -4.77
CA GLY A 189 -0.02 -24.34 -4.74
C GLY A 189 -0.52 -24.67 -3.34
N HIS A 190 0.17 -24.24 -2.26
CA HIS A 190 -0.32 -24.41 -0.90
C HIS A 190 -1.58 -23.59 -0.68
N ALA A 191 -2.60 -24.25 -0.16
CA ALA A 191 -3.93 -23.69 0.08
C ALA A 191 -4.32 -23.85 1.54
N VAL A 192 -5.01 -22.87 2.06
CA VAL A 192 -5.51 -22.85 3.45
C VAL A 192 -6.98 -22.51 3.44
N ALA A 193 -7.77 -23.32 4.13
CA ALA A 193 -9.16 -23.04 4.46
C ALA A 193 -9.28 -22.77 5.97
N GLY A 194 -10.15 -21.85 6.35
CA GLY A 194 -10.42 -21.54 7.73
C GLY A 194 -11.90 -21.32 7.97
N TYR A 195 -12.41 -21.81 9.09
CA TYR A 195 -13.77 -21.50 9.54
C TYR A 195 -13.78 -20.22 10.36
N TRP A 196 -14.94 -19.54 10.35
CA TRP A 196 -15.19 -18.52 11.34
C TRP A 196 -15.41 -19.19 12.70
N GLY A 197 -14.42 -19.10 13.59
CA GLY A 197 -14.57 -19.49 14.99
C GLY A 197 -15.63 -18.65 15.71
N GLU A 198 -16.04 -19.04 16.92
CA GLU A 198 -17.08 -18.33 17.67
C GLU A 198 -16.77 -16.84 17.86
N ASP A 199 -15.54 -16.49 18.20
CA ASP A 199 -15.06 -15.12 18.33
C ASP A 199 -15.16 -14.30 17.02
N LEU A 200 -14.97 -14.96 15.87
CA LEU A 200 -15.06 -14.33 14.55
C LEU A 200 -16.50 -14.30 14.02
N ARG A 201 -17.35 -15.25 14.43
CA ARG A 201 -18.79 -15.24 14.10
C ARG A 201 -19.50 -14.02 14.66
N GLU A 202 -19.16 -13.60 15.89
CA GLU A 202 -19.70 -12.37 16.47
C GLU A 202 -19.28 -11.16 15.62
N MET A 203 -18.03 -11.09 15.19
CA MET A 203 -17.54 -10.05 14.28
C MET A 203 -18.20 -10.10 12.90
N GLN A 204 -18.53 -11.28 12.39
CA GLN A 204 -19.23 -11.49 11.13
C GLN A 204 -20.72 -11.15 11.24
N SER A 205 -21.43 -11.64 12.29
CA SER A 205 -22.87 -11.42 12.50
C SER A 205 -23.21 -9.95 12.70
N LEU A 206 -22.33 -9.22 13.36
CA LEU A 206 -22.45 -7.77 13.54
C LEU A 206 -22.27 -6.99 12.23
N SER A 207 -21.76 -7.61 11.16
CA SER A 207 -21.37 -6.82 9.99
C SER A 207 -22.33 -6.97 8.82
N ASN A 208 -23.06 -8.06 8.63
CA ASN A 208 -23.72 -8.35 7.34
C ASN A 208 -22.84 -7.94 6.12
N ASN A 209 -21.53 -7.75 6.37
CA ASN A 209 -20.62 -7.10 5.46
C ASN A 209 -19.56 -8.12 5.02
N ILE A 210 -19.86 -8.79 3.94
CA ILE A 210 -18.96 -9.75 3.31
C ILE A 210 -17.56 -9.15 3.07
N GLY A 211 -17.47 -7.87 2.71
CA GLY A 211 -16.21 -7.19 2.46
C GLY A 211 -15.25 -7.19 3.66
N TRP A 212 -15.75 -7.28 4.91
CA TRP A 212 -14.86 -7.49 6.06
C TRP A 212 -14.19 -8.88 6.01
N GLY A 213 -14.95 -9.92 5.67
CA GLY A 213 -14.43 -11.30 5.52
C GLY A 213 -13.43 -11.40 4.38
N GLU A 214 -13.74 -10.79 3.25
CA GLU A 214 -12.89 -10.75 2.06
C GLU A 214 -11.57 -10.01 2.33
N LEU A 215 -11.58 -8.92 3.10
CA LEU A 215 -10.36 -8.27 3.56
C LEU A 215 -9.61 -9.07 4.63
N PHE A 216 -10.32 -9.87 5.44
CA PHE A 216 -9.69 -10.72 6.46
C PHE A 216 -8.82 -11.81 5.83
N ALA A 217 -9.26 -12.44 4.75
CA ALA A 217 -8.56 -13.56 4.12
C ALA A 217 -7.12 -13.20 3.66
N PRO A 218 -6.86 -12.10 2.93
CA PRO A 218 -5.50 -11.70 2.58
C PRO A 218 -4.67 -11.27 3.80
N VAL A 219 -5.30 -10.68 4.83
CA VAL A 219 -4.60 -10.34 6.09
C VAL A 219 -4.19 -11.61 6.83
N ALA A 220 -5.04 -12.64 6.87
CA ALA A 220 -4.72 -13.93 7.47
C ALA A 220 -3.56 -14.62 6.73
N ALA A 221 -3.55 -14.58 5.40
CA ALA A 221 -2.42 -15.06 4.59
C ALA A 221 -1.12 -14.31 4.93
N ALA A 222 -1.16 -12.98 4.97
CA ALA A 222 0.00 -12.16 5.32
C ALA A 222 0.50 -12.43 6.75
N ARG A 223 -0.38 -12.65 7.72
CA ARG A 223 -0.01 -13.04 9.09
C ARG A 223 0.68 -14.41 9.11
N ARG A 224 0.15 -15.38 8.38
CA ARG A 224 0.69 -16.74 8.34
C ARG A 224 2.06 -16.80 7.67
N MET A 225 2.23 -16.06 6.59
CA MET A 225 3.46 -16.05 5.81
C MET A 225 4.51 -15.03 6.31
N GLY A 226 4.11 -14.05 7.10
CA GLY A 226 4.88 -12.91 7.62
C GLY A 226 6.39 -12.86 7.35
N PRO A 227 7.22 -13.65 8.08
CA PRO A 227 8.67 -13.61 7.90
C PRO A 227 9.15 -13.96 6.49
N ALA A 228 8.45 -14.85 5.78
CA ALA A 228 8.82 -15.27 4.43
C ALA A 228 8.56 -14.17 3.38
N LEU A 229 7.62 -13.26 3.66
CA LEU A 229 7.31 -12.12 2.81
C LEU A 229 8.37 -10.99 2.90
N ARG A 230 9.36 -11.14 3.78
CA ARG A 230 10.38 -10.10 3.97
C ARG A 230 11.01 -9.71 2.64
N ASP A 231 11.09 -8.40 2.44
CA ASP A 231 11.74 -7.80 1.29
C ASP A 231 11.11 -8.18 -0.07
N SER A 232 9.86 -8.60 -0.12
CA SER A 232 9.13 -8.94 -1.33
C SER A 232 8.09 -7.89 -1.73
N HIS A 233 7.56 -8.02 -2.95
CA HIS A 233 6.29 -7.41 -3.36
C HIS A 233 5.20 -8.48 -3.34
N VAL A 234 4.11 -8.22 -2.65
CA VAL A 234 2.97 -9.14 -2.51
C VAL A 234 1.79 -8.60 -3.31
N VAL A 235 1.27 -9.43 -4.21
CA VAL A 235 0.04 -9.14 -4.95
C VAL A 235 -1.09 -9.98 -4.37
N PHE A 236 -2.05 -9.33 -3.73
CA PHE A 236 -3.28 -9.96 -3.28
C PHE A 236 -4.28 -9.99 -4.43
N VAL A 237 -4.79 -11.17 -4.73
CA VAL A 237 -5.85 -11.38 -5.73
C VAL A 237 -7.14 -11.60 -4.96
N VAL A 238 -8.11 -10.70 -5.15
CA VAL A 238 -9.42 -10.72 -4.46
C VAL A 238 -10.54 -10.47 -5.46
N ASP A 239 -11.73 -10.95 -5.18
CA ASP A 239 -12.87 -10.81 -6.07
C ASP A 239 -13.79 -9.62 -5.76
N ASN A 240 -13.50 -8.88 -4.68
CA ASN A 240 -14.20 -7.64 -4.33
C ASN A 240 -13.41 -6.40 -4.78
N ALA A 241 -13.95 -5.66 -5.74
CA ALA A 241 -13.33 -4.43 -6.23
C ALA A 241 -13.21 -3.34 -5.14
N GLY A 242 -14.13 -3.31 -4.17
CA GLY A 242 -14.07 -2.39 -3.03
C GLY A 242 -12.86 -2.67 -2.14
N ASP A 243 -12.55 -3.93 -1.89
CA ASP A 243 -11.39 -4.33 -1.08
C ASP A 243 -10.08 -4.11 -1.83
N VAL A 244 -10.05 -4.30 -3.14
CA VAL A 244 -8.92 -3.88 -3.98
C VAL A 244 -8.61 -2.40 -3.78
N GLU A 245 -9.64 -1.56 -3.79
CA GLU A 245 -9.47 -0.12 -3.57
C GLU A 245 -8.99 0.20 -2.15
N VAL A 246 -9.57 -0.44 -1.13
CA VAL A 246 -9.18 -0.29 0.28
C VAL A 246 -7.70 -0.68 0.47
N ILE A 247 -7.29 -1.82 -0.07
CA ILE A 247 -5.90 -2.30 0.03
C ILE A 247 -4.95 -1.35 -0.71
N ASN A 248 -5.25 -0.98 -1.95
CA ASN A 248 -4.36 -0.14 -2.77
C ASN A 248 -4.27 1.29 -2.26
N ARG A 249 -5.39 1.90 -1.87
CA ARG A 249 -5.40 3.25 -1.30
C ARG A 249 -4.97 3.32 0.16
N ARG A 250 -4.88 2.17 0.84
CA ARG A 250 -4.60 2.07 2.29
C ARG A 250 -5.53 2.95 3.11
N ARG A 251 -6.80 2.99 2.73
CA ARG A 251 -7.80 3.87 3.32
C ARG A 251 -9.18 3.26 3.29
N THR A 252 -9.89 3.33 4.42
CA THR A 252 -11.31 3.00 4.54
C THR A 252 -11.99 3.88 5.57
N THR A 253 -13.28 4.13 5.39
CA THR A 253 -14.14 4.80 6.38
C THR A 253 -14.71 3.81 7.39
N CYS A 254 -14.82 2.52 7.03
CA CYS A 254 -15.33 1.47 7.91
C CYS A 254 -14.34 1.18 9.06
N PRO A 255 -14.72 1.37 10.33
CA PRO A 255 -13.82 1.17 11.47
C PRO A 255 -13.26 -0.26 11.58
N ARG A 256 -14.08 -1.28 11.26
CA ARG A 256 -13.69 -2.69 11.34
C ARG A 256 -12.70 -3.08 10.26
N MET A 257 -12.95 -2.69 9.01
CA MET A 257 -11.99 -2.89 7.91
C MET A 257 -10.68 -2.13 8.17
N ARG A 258 -10.77 -0.97 8.84
CA ARG A 258 -9.59 -0.19 9.23
C ARG A 258 -8.67 -0.96 10.17
N THR A 259 -9.21 -1.74 11.09
CA THR A 259 -8.40 -2.58 11.99
C THR A 259 -7.60 -3.61 11.18
N LEU A 260 -8.25 -4.34 10.26
CA LEU A 260 -7.58 -5.30 9.38
C LEU A 260 -6.52 -4.63 8.48
N LEU A 261 -6.87 -3.50 7.90
CA LEU A 261 -5.94 -2.75 7.06
C LEU A 261 -4.71 -2.25 7.84
N ARG A 262 -4.90 -1.80 9.09
CA ARG A 262 -3.79 -1.44 10.00
C ARG A 262 -2.91 -2.63 10.31
N ASP A 263 -3.48 -3.80 10.52
CA ASP A 263 -2.71 -5.01 10.77
C ASP A 263 -1.88 -5.40 9.55
N LEU A 264 -2.46 -5.37 8.35
CA LEU A 264 -1.73 -5.60 7.11
C LEU A 264 -0.56 -4.60 6.95
N CYS A 265 -0.82 -3.33 7.21
CA CYS A 265 0.21 -2.29 7.15
C CYS A 265 1.30 -2.47 8.21
N LYS A 266 0.95 -2.88 9.44
CA LYS A 266 1.95 -3.22 10.48
C LYS A 266 2.82 -4.40 10.07
N LEU A 267 2.23 -5.44 9.47
CA LEU A 267 2.97 -6.58 8.94
C LEU A 267 3.93 -6.15 7.82
N SER A 268 3.44 -5.33 6.89
CA SER A 268 4.26 -4.75 5.82
C SER A 268 5.46 -3.99 6.37
N LEU A 269 5.27 -3.13 7.37
CA LEU A 269 6.35 -2.39 8.01
C LEU A 269 7.31 -3.32 8.79
N ARG A 270 6.76 -4.29 9.53
CA ARG A 270 7.57 -5.24 10.33
C ARG A 270 8.48 -6.09 9.47
N TYR A 271 7.98 -6.57 8.34
CA TYR A 271 8.70 -7.49 7.46
C TYR A 271 9.22 -6.81 6.17
N ASN A 272 9.08 -5.50 6.08
CA ASN A 272 9.55 -4.71 4.93
C ASN A 272 9.08 -5.25 3.57
N PHE A 273 7.81 -5.64 3.44
CA PHE A 273 7.23 -6.01 2.15
C PHE A 273 6.31 -4.91 1.62
N ALA A 274 6.36 -4.70 0.31
CA ALA A 274 5.36 -3.88 -0.39
C ALA A 274 4.16 -4.76 -0.76
N PHE A 275 2.97 -4.16 -0.92
CA PHE A 275 1.80 -4.91 -1.34
C PHE A 275 0.89 -4.11 -2.23
N THR A 276 0.19 -4.81 -3.12
CA THR A 276 -0.88 -4.33 -3.98
C THR A 276 -2.02 -5.34 -4.00
N ALA A 277 -3.17 -4.95 -4.49
CA ALA A 277 -4.27 -5.87 -4.76
C ALA A 277 -4.75 -5.70 -6.20
N ILE A 278 -5.16 -6.81 -6.80
CA ILE A 278 -5.80 -6.85 -8.11
C ILE A 278 -7.14 -7.58 -8.00
N HIS A 279 -8.09 -7.13 -8.82
CA HIS A 279 -9.40 -7.76 -8.89
C HIS A 279 -9.35 -8.99 -9.83
N ARG A 280 -9.90 -10.11 -9.36
CA ARG A 280 -10.18 -11.29 -10.18
C ARG A 280 -11.67 -11.64 -10.04
N PRO A 281 -12.46 -11.68 -11.12
CA PRO A 281 -13.86 -12.07 -11.03
C PRO A 281 -14.05 -13.42 -10.32
N GLY A 282 -15.06 -13.54 -9.44
CA GLY A 282 -15.31 -14.73 -8.64
C GLY A 282 -15.37 -16.02 -9.46
N ALA A 283 -15.97 -15.96 -10.67
CA ALA A 283 -15.97 -17.11 -11.61
C ALA A 283 -14.57 -17.63 -12.02
N ARG A 284 -13.52 -16.83 -11.82
CA ARG A 284 -12.10 -17.20 -12.05
C ARG A 284 -11.30 -17.37 -10.76
N ASN A 285 -11.89 -17.04 -9.61
CA ASN A 285 -11.28 -17.19 -8.28
C ASN A 285 -11.68 -18.52 -7.62
N ILE A 286 -11.78 -19.59 -8.42
CA ILE A 286 -12.44 -20.86 -8.10
C ILE A 286 -11.88 -21.52 -6.83
N LEU A 287 -10.55 -21.66 -6.72
CA LEU A 287 -9.96 -22.38 -5.60
C LEU A 287 -10.12 -21.64 -4.28
N PRO A 288 -9.86 -20.34 -4.16
CA PRO A 288 -10.21 -19.58 -2.96
C PRO A 288 -11.70 -19.65 -2.59
N ASP A 289 -12.63 -19.55 -3.58
CA ASP A 289 -14.07 -19.66 -3.34
C ASP A 289 -14.46 -21.02 -2.73
N VAL A 290 -13.94 -22.12 -3.26
CA VAL A 290 -14.16 -23.46 -2.68
C VAL A 290 -13.60 -23.56 -1.27
N LEU A 291 -12.42 -23.00 -1.00
CA LEU A 291 -11.78 -23.03 0.32
C LEU A 291 -12.50 -22.14 1.33
N SER A 292 -13.17 -21.09 0.89
CA SER A 292 -13.96 -20.21 1.75
C SER A 292 -15.26 -20.85 2.24
N ARG A 293 -15.70 -21.97 1.61
CA ARG A 293 -16.93 -22.71 1.92
C ARG A 293 -16.64 -24.12 2.43
N PRO A 294 -15.86 -24.28 3.50
CA PRO A 294 -15.55 -25.58 4.02
C PRO A 294 -16.84 -26.26 4.50
N SER A 295 -17.16 -27.45 3.98
CA SER A 295 -18.29 -28.26 4.45
C SER A 295 -17.95 -28.86 5.83
N ILE A 296 -18.92 -28.88 6.75
CA ILE A 296 -18.77 -29.39 8.12
C ILE A 296 -18.29 -30.85 8.15
N HIS A 297 -18.47 -31.59 7.05
CA HIS A 297 -18.05 -32.99 6.91
C HIS A 297 -16.62 -33.19 6.38
N GLN A 298 -15.89 -32.13 6.08
CA GLN A 298 -14.54 -32.21 5.50
C GLN A 298 -13.43 -32.13 6.56
N HIS A 299 -13.59 -32.79 7.73
CA HIS A 299 -12.47 -33.01 8.65
C HIS A 299 -11.34 -33.89 8.06
N ASP A 300 -11.52 -34.45 6.86
CA ASP A 300 -10.59 -35.36 6.17
C ASP A 300 -10.19 -34.88 4.77
N LEU A 301 -10.19 -33.60 4.48
CA LEU A 301 -9.51 -33.12 3.29
C LEU A 301 -7.98 -33.18 3.50
N ARG A 302 -7.44 -34.38 3.32
CA ARG A 302 -6.14 -34.51 2.67
C ARG A 302 -6.31 -33.95 1.27
N VAL A 303 -6.09 -32.63 1.14
CA VAL A 303 -6.19 -31.83 -0.09
C VAL A 303 -5.17 -32.19 -1.21
N PRO A 304 -4.42 -33.33 -1.25
CA PRO A 304 -3.45 -33.56 -2.31
C PRO A 304 -4.05 -33.89 -3.67
N SER A 305 -5.21 -34.52 -3.79
CA SER A 305 -5.62 -35.05 -5.12
C SER A 305 -6.54 -34.14 -5.93
N VAL A 306 -7.38 -33.34 -5.29
CA VAL A 306 -8.24 -32.36 -5.98
C VAL A 306 -7.47 -31.08 -6.28
N CYS A 307 -6.60 -30.65 -5.36
CA CYS A 307 -5.71 -29.49 -5.57
C CYS A 307 -4.76 -29.71 -6.75
N ASP A 308 -4.15 -30.89 -6.91
CA ASP A 308 -3.17 -31.15 -7.97
C ASP A 308 -3.74 -30.99 -9.39
N LYS A 309 -4.98 -31.39 -9.62
CA LYS A 309 -5.63 -31.24 -10.93
C LYS A 309 -6.16 -29.81 -11.17
N VAL A 310 -6.92 -29.29 -10.21
CA VAL A 310 -7.51 -27.94 -10.31
C VAL A 310 -6.43 -26.86 -10.28
N THR A 311 -5.40 -27.03 -9.45
CA THR A 311 -4.28 -26.07 -9.36
C THR A 311 -3.49 -26.00 -10.66
N LYS A 312 -3.23 -27.15 -11.33
CA LYS A 312 -2.48 -27.16 -12.60
C LYS A 312 -3.24 -26.56 -13.77
N GLU A 313 -4.56 -26.74 -13.84
CA GLU A 313 -5.39 -26.11 -14.88
C GLU A 313 -5.64 -24.64 -14.60
N VAL A 314 -6.02 -24.28 -13.37
CA VAL A 314 -6.33 -22.88 -13.00
C VAL A 314 -5.08 -22.01 -12.99
N ILE A 315 -3.91 -22.53 -12.57
CA ILE A 315 -2.65 -21.76 -12.64
C ILE A 315 -2.25 -21.56 -14.11
N LYS A 316 -2.50 -22.54 -15.00
CA LYS A 316 -2.18 -22.42 -16.42
C LYS A 316 -3.00 -21.35 -17.14
N ASP A 317 -4.26 -21.16 -16.71
CA ASP A 317 -5.18 -20.18 -17.29
C ASP A 317 -5.24 -18.83 -16.52
N SER A 318 -4.81 -18.83 -15.24
CA SER A 318 -4.85 -17.63 -14.36
C SER A 318 -3.57 -16.80 -14.42
N ILE A 319 -2.46 -17.35 -14.93
CA ILE A 319 -1.27 -16.54 -15.23
C ILE A 319 -1.61 -15.76 -16.51
N PRO A 320 -1.78 -14.42 -16.45
CA PRO A 320 -1.99 -13.65 -17.65
C PRO A 320 -0.79 -13.92 -18.56
N LYS A 321 -1.06 -14.50 -19.72
CA LYS A 321 -0.09 -14.49 -20.82
C LYS A 321 0.15 -13.00 -21.10
N THR A 322 1.22 -12.47 -20.60
CA THR A 322 1.93 -11.20 -20.85
C THR A 322 1.21 -10.08 -21.62
N SER A 323 -0.11 -9.95 -21.51
CA SER A 323 -0.90 -8.86 -22.07
C SER A 323 -1.94 -8.32 -21.08
N ALA A 324 -1.75 -8.56 -19.78
CA ALA A 324 -2.51 -7.81 -18.79
C ALA A 324 -2.08 -6.34 -18.89
N PRO A 325 -3.02 -5.37 -18.90
CA PRO A 325 -2.63 -3.97 -18.74
C PRO A 325 -1.78 -3.90 -17.48
N GLU A 326 -0.58 -3.34 -17.62
CA GLU A 326 0.34 -3.12 -16.50
C GLU A 326 -0.47 -2.62 -15.30
N PRO A 327 -0.33 -3.21 -14.11
CA PRO A 327 -1.00 -2.72 -12.92
C PRO A 327 -0.66 -1.24 -12.84
N LYS A 328 -1.68 -0.38 -12.90
CA LYS A 328 -1.47 1.07 -12.85
C LYS A 328 -0.61 1.34 -11.62
N PRO A 329 0.61 1.86 -11.81
CA PRO A 329 1.49 2.14 -10.69
C PRO A 329 0.73 3.02 -9.71
N PHE A 330 1.02 2.85 -8.45
CA PHE A 330 0.41 3.61 -7.36
C PHE A 330 0.13 5.03 -7.78
N ALA A 331 -1.10 5.51 -7.65
CA ALA A 331 -1.49 6.88 -7.92
C ALA A 331 -0.94 7.86 -6.84
N PHE A 332 0.33 7.97 -6.77
CA PHE A 332 1.02 9.23 -6.83
C PHE A 332 1.00 9.59 -8.30
N GLY A 333 0.43 10.72 -8.66
CA GLY A 333 0.31 11.07 -10.04
C GLY A 333 1.45 10.42 -10.85
N SER A 334 1.10 9.44 -11.62
CA SER A 334 1.92 8.50 -12.42
C SER A 334 3.42 8.83 -12.49
N PHE A 335 4.21 8.31 -11.54
CA PHE A 335 5.67 8.29 -11.68
C PHE A 335 6.03 7.05 -12.50
N PHE A 336 6.25 7.22 -13.77
CA PHE A 336 6.91 6.24 -14.62
C PHE A 336 8.41 6.53 -14.57
N LEU A 337 9.15 5.77 -13.77
CA LEU A 337 10.59 5.62 -13.94
C LEU A 337 10.79 4.42 -14.86
N LEU A 338 11.15 4.71 -16.09
CA LEU A 338 11.46 3.67 -17.08
C LEU A 338 12.77 2.98 -16.70
N ASP A 339 12.76 1.65 -16.80
CA ASP A 339 13.94 0.81 -16.72
C ASP A 339 14.95 1.32 -17.79
N PRO A 340 16.20 1.64 -17.44
CA PRO A 340 17.21 2.10 -18.39
C PRO A 340 17.52 1.09 -19.50
N MET A 341 16.99 -0.14 -19.44
CA MET A 341 17.19 -1.20 -20.44
C MET A 341 16.05 -1.33 -21.46
N SER A 342 14.93 -0.59 -21.36
CA SER A 342 13.87 -0.66 -22.37
C SER A 342 14.11 0.33 -23.50
N LYS A 343 14.28 -0.19 -24.72
CA LYS A 343 14.59 0.58 -25.92
C LYS A 343 13.41 1.38 -26.53
N SER A 344 12.30 1.55 -25.83
CA SER A 344 11.16 2.32 -26.32
C SER A 344 10.56 3.19 -25.21
N ALA A 345 11.06 4.41 -25.10
CA ALA A 345 10.53 5.40 -24.18
C ALA A 345 10.03 6.61 -24.96
N ALA A 346 8.73 6.78 -25.02
CA ALA A 346 8.13 8.07 -25.32
C ALA A 346 8.15 8.92 -24.03
N SER A 347 8.79 10.08 -24.08
CA SER A 347 8.81 11.05 -22.99
C SER A 347 7.43 11.67 -22.83
N ILE A 348 6.82 11.54 -21.65
CA ILE A 348 5.55 12.18 -21.31
C ILE A 348 5.83 13.26 -20.27
N PRO A 349 5.54 14.55 -20.53
CA PRO A 349 5.59 15.58 -19.51
C PRO A 349 4.44 15.38 -18.51
N LEU A 350 4.75 15.31 -17.23
CA LEU A 350 3.76 15.23 -16.14
C LEU A 350 3.33 16.64 -15.74
N MET A 351 2.12 17.05 -16.12
CA MET A 351 1.45 18.21 -15.57
C MET A 351 0.63 17.80 -14.34
N PHE A 352 0.83 18.48 -13.20
CA PHE A 352 -0.04 18.38 -12.04
C PHE A 352 -1.03 19.54 -12.06
N PRO A 353 -2.34 19.32 -11.97
CA PRO A 353 -3.26 20.39 -11.65
C PRO A 353 -3.12 20.75 -10.16
N LEU A 354 -2.87 22.01 -9.88
CA LEU A 354 -3.04 22.61 -8.56
C LEU A 354 -4.55 22.75 -8.29
N GLY A 355 -5.05 21.99 -7.35
CA GLY A 355 -6.38 22.10 -6.76
C GLY A 355 -6.34 21.77 -5.27
#